data_b613c97d1b19bf796fa3a7018e6b04d4
#
_entry.id   b613c97d1b19bf796fa3a7018e6b04d4
#
_cell.length_a   1.000
_cell.length_b   1.000
_cell.length_c   1.000
_cell.angle_alpha   90.00
_cell.angle_beta   90.00
_cell.angle_gamma   90.00
#
_symmetry.space_group_name_H-M   'P 1'
#
loop_
_entity.id
_entity.type
_entity.pdbx_description
1 polymer ?
#
loop_
_entity_poly.entity_id
_entity_poly.type
_entity_poly.pdbx_seq_one_letter_code
_entity_poly.pdbx_strand_id
1 'polypeptide(L)'
;MIRFTNVVKQYSRGTTALNGLSLHIAKREFVFLTGASGAGKSTLLRMLYLEERPTSGEVRIAEVSSRTASRTDVAKLRRKLGIIFQDFQLLEDRTVEQNVGFALEVIGVSRASIPGRVARVLPRVGLASKATALPRELSGGEQQRVAIARALVNDPFLIVADEPTGNLDERATRGIFQLLREINASGTAVVMATHNLDLTRRSGFRVVELDHGRIVSDTTATGAGSIGAGGERLPDAVGWGVTQ
;
A
#
# COMPACT_ATOMS: atom_id res chain seq x y z
N MET A 1 12.37 8.65 -2.05
CA MET A 1 11.02 9.19 -1.74
C MET A 1 10.69 9.01 -0.27
N ILE A 2 10.84 7.80 0.28
CA ILE A 2 10.63 7.48 1.68
C ILE A 2 11.95 7.01 2.27
N ARG A 3 12.29 7.49 3.47
CA ARG A 3 13.53 7.08 4.17
C ARG A 3 13.24 6.87 5.64
N PHE A 4 13.59 5.72 6.15
CA PHE A 4 13.72 5.40 7.56
C PHE A 4 15.20 5.41 7.91
N THR A 5 15.58 6.09 8.98
CA THR A 5 16.97 6.21 9.42
C THR A 5 17.07 5.83 10.89
N ASN A 6 17.66 4.66 11.18
CA ASN A 6 17.85 4.12 12.53
C ASN A 6 16.57 4.21 13.39
N VAL A 7 15.43 3.81 12.83
CA VAL A 7 14.12 3.96 13.46
C VAL A 7 13.94 2.91 14.55
N VAL A 8 13.65 3.40 15.76
CA VAL A 8 13.21 2.58 16.89
C VAL A 8 11.78 2.98 17.25
N LYS A 9 10.91 2.01 17.50
CA LYS A 9 9.59 2.23 18.07
C LYS A 9 9.37 1.32 19.25
N GLN A 10 9.16 1.95 20.40
CA GLN A 10 8.77 1.29 21.64
C GLN A 10 7.39 1.77 22.06
N TYR A 11 6.55 0.83 22.47
CA TYR A 11 5.25 1.12 23.05
C TYR A 11 5.35 1.14 24.59
N SER A 12 4.42 1.85 25.24
CA SER A 12 4.40 2.08 26.70
C SER A 12 4.42 0.83 27.57
N ARG A 13 4.13 -0.35 26.98
CA ARG A 13 4.20 -1.65 27.68
C ARG A 13 5.55 -2.37 27.53
N GLY A 14 6.61 -1.67 27.10
CA GLY A 14 7.93 -2.24 26.92
C GLY A 14 8.17 -3.02 25.64
N THR A 15 7.14 -3.17 24.78
CA THR A 15 7.27 -3.87 23.49
C THR A 15 8.01 -3.01 22.48
N THR A 16 9.14 -3.49 21.96
CA THR A 16 9.87 -2.86 20.86
C THR A 16 9.35 -3.41 19.52
N ALA A 17 8.62 -2.60 18.79
CA ALA A 17 8.03 -2.97 17.50
C ALA A 17 8.98 -2.76 16.32
N LEU A 18 9.86 -1.76 16.36
CA LEU A 18 10.93 -1.55 15.39
C LEU A 18 12.23 -1.28 16.15
N ASN A 19 13.34 -1.85 15.66
CA ASN A 19 14.61 -1.89 16.38
C ASN A 19 15.78 -1.48 15.47
N GLY A 20 16.03 -0.18 15.35
CA GLY A 20 17.15 0.37 14.56
C GLY A 20 16.96 0.20 13.05
N LEU A 21 15.70 0.20 12.57
CA LEU A 21 15.37 -0.07 11.18
C LEU A 21 15.77 1.09 10.27
N SER A 22 16.52 0.78 9.20
CA SER A 22 16.82 1.71 8.11
C SER A 22 16.33 1.14 6.79
N LEU A 23 15.53 1.94 6.04
CA LEU A 23 14.90 1.53 4.80
C LEU A 23 14.77 2.73 3.87
N HIS A 24 15.04 2.55 2.60
CA HIS A 24 14.76 3.52 1.56
C HIS A 24 13.81 2.94 0.52
N ILE A 25 12.74 3.66 0.19
CA ILE A 25 11.79 3.31 -0.88
C ILE A 25 11.82 4.44 -1.90
N ALA A 26 12.07 4.10 -3.16
CA ALA A 26 12.18 5.05 -4.26
C ALA A 26 10.80 5.51 -4.76
N LYS A 27 10.77 6.51 -5.63
CA LYS A 27 9.53 6.91 -6.35
C LYS A 27 9.12 5.77 -7.28
N ARG A 28 7.82 5.54 -7.40
CA ARG A 28 7.22 4.53 -8.32
C ARG A 28 7.63 3.08 -7.98
N GLU A 29 8.29 2.85 -6.88
CA GLU A 29 8.68 1.51 -6.46
C GLU A 29 7.49 0.73 -5.92
N PHE A 30 7.44 -0.57 -6.24
CA PHE A 30 6.54 -1.51 -5.59
C PHE A 30 7.36 -2.34 -4.59
N VAL A 31 6.99 -2.29 -3.31
CA VAL A 31 7.69 -2.99 -2.24
C VAL A 31 6.70 -3.83 -1.45
N PHE A 32 6.99 -5.11 -1.32
CA PHE A 32 6.34 -5.97 -0.35
C PHE A 32 7.03 -5.90 1.01
N LEU A 33 6.22 -5.85 2.06
CA LEU A 33 6.65 -6.06 3.44
C LEU A 33 6.14 -7.43 3.89
N THR A 34 7.06 -8.34 4.24
CA THR A 34 6.75 -9.68 4.71
C THR A 34 7.26 -9.89 6.14
N GLY A 35 6.94 -11.02 6.72
CA GLY A 35 7.34 -11.38 8.08
C GLY A 35 6.19 -11.93 8.90
N ALA A 36 6.50 -12.58 10.02
CA ALA A 36 5.54 -13.17 10.94
C ALA A 36 4.57 -12.12 11.54
N SER A 37 3.48 -12.59 12.15
CA SER A 37 2.64 -11.72 12.97
C SER A 37 3.48 -11.09 14.09
N GLY A 38 3.30 -9.80 14.35
CA GLY A 38 4.10 -9.08 15.34
C GLY A 38 5.51 -8.65 14.88
N ALA A 39 5.96 -8.97 13.67
CA ALA A 39 7.28 -8.58 13.16
C ALA A 39 7.50 -7.06 13.01
N GLY A 40 6.44 -6.24 13.12
CA GLY A 40 6.54 -4.78 13.02
C GLY A 40 5.96 -4.19 11.73
N LYS A 41 5.39 -5.00 10.82
CA LYS A 41 4.86 -4.56 9.52
C LYS A 41 3.83 -3.42 9.65
N SER A 42 2.76 -3.62 10.41
CA SER A 42 1.71 -2.60 10.58
C SER A 42 2.23 -1.34 11.29
N THR A 43 3.20 -1.47 12.22
CA THR A 43 3.86 -0.31 12.83
C THR A 43 4.65 0.49 11.78
N LEU A 44 5.39 -0.19 10.90
CA LEU A 44 6.12 0.45 9.80
C LEU A 44 5.14 1.14 8.84
N LEU A 45 4.03 0.46 8.44
CA LEU A 45 3.02 1.05 7.58
C LEU A 45 2.39 2.30 8.21
N ARG A 46 2.04 2.28 9.51
CA ARG A 46 1.49 3.43 10.23
C ARG A 46 2.44 4.63 10.26
N MET A 47 3.73 4.39 10.23
CA MET A 47 4.72 5.47 10.11
C MET A 47 4.75 6.10 8.71
N LEU A 48 4.37 5.39 7.64
CA LEU A 48 4.30 5.94 6.28
C LEU A 48 3.27 7.05 6.13
N TYR A 49 2.24 7.07 7.00
CA TYR A 49 1.26 8.16 7.03
C TYR A 49 1.27 8.93 8.36
N LEU A 50 2.37 8.78 9.13
CA LEU A 50 2.63 9.48 10.39
C LEU A 50 1.48 9.38 11.41
N GLU A 51 0.77 8.26 11.44
CA GLU A 51 -0.11 7.88 12.55
C GLU A 51 0.74 7.54 13.77
N GLU A 52 1.82 6.79 13.55
CA GLU A 52 2.83 6.52 14.56
C GLU A 52 4.09 7.31 14.27
N ARG A 53 4.71 7.84 15.32
CA ARG A 53 6.04 8.45 15.25
C ARG A 53 7.08 7.55 15.87
N PRO A 54 8.32 7.57 15.37
CA PRO A 54 9.40 6.81 15.99
C PRO A 54 9.70 7.33 17.40
N THR A 55 10.13 6.43 18.30
CA THR A 55 10.67 6.78 19.62
C THR A 55 12.07 7.40 19.47
N SER A 56 12.86 6.87 18.54
CA SER A 56 14.16 7.46 18.10
C SER A 56 14.38 7.19 16.61
N GLY A 57 15.36 7.88 16.02
CA GLY A 57 15.57 7.85 14.58
C GLY A 57 14.69 8.87 13.85
N GLU A 58 14.50 8.69 12.54
CA GLU A 58 13.71 9.59 11.70
C GLU A 58 13.01 8.83 10.58
N VAL A 59 11.77 9.20 10.30
CA VAL A 59 11.05 8.81 9.08
C VAL A 59 10.82 10.06 8.25
N ARG A 60 11.25 10.02 6.98
CA ARG A 60 11.01 11.11 6.01
C ARG A 60 10.19 10.57 4.86
N ILE A 61 9.07 11.24 4.56
CA ILE A 61 8.16 10.91 3.45
C ILE A 61 8.07 12.15 2.57
N ALA A 62 8.60 12.06 1.34
CA ALA A 62 8.84 13.23 0.49
C ALA A 62 9.61 14.31 1.29
N GLU A 63 9.00 15.50 1.44
CA GLU A 63 9.61 16.62 2.17
C GLU A 63 9.22 16.67 3.67
N VAL A 64 8.38 15.72 4.12
CA VAL A 64 7.86 15.72 5.50
C VAL A 64 8.71 14.83 6.39
N SER A 65 9.27 15.40 7.47
CA SER A 65 10.05 14.70 8.48
C SER A 65 9.20 14.40 9.71
N SER A 66 9.27 13.17 10.22
CA SER A 66 8.59 12.77 11.46
C SER A 66 9.02 13.58 12.70
N ARG A 67 10.23 14.18 12.67
CA ARG A 67 10.76 14.97 13.78
C ARG A 67 10.14 16.36 13.88
N THR A 68 9.92 17.00 12.72
CA THR A 68 9.55 18.43 12.65
C THR A 68 8.13 18.65 12.15
N ALA A 69 7.46 17.63 11.59
CA ALA A 69 6.14 17.76 11.00
C ALA A 69 5.10 18.24 12.01
N SER A 70 4.44 19.37 11.71
CA SER A 70 3.28 19.85 12.41
C SER A 70 2.05 18.99 12.09
N ARG A 71 0.95 19.15 12.87
CA ARG A 71 -0.33 18.50 12.55
C ARG A 71 -0.83 18.87 11.15
N THR A 72 -0.60 20.10 10.72
CA THR A 72 -0.97 20.59 9.38
C THR A 72 -0.16 19.89 8.28
N ASP A 73 1.15 19.68 8.49
CA ASP A 73 2.01 18.98 7.52
C ASP A 73 1.59 17.52 7.38
N VAL A 74 1.29 16.85 8.50
CA VAL A 74 0.76 15.49 8.51
C VAL A 74 -0.58 15.42 7.76
N ALA A 75 -1.50 16.36 8.00
CA ALA A 75 -2.77 16.38 7.29
C ALA A 75 -2.59 16.59 5.77
N LYS A 76 -1.70 17.51 5.37
CA LYS A 76 -1.35 17.73 3.95
C LYS A 76 -0.70 16.49 3.31
N LEU A 77 0.18 15.78 4.04
CA LEU A 77 0.79 14.54 3.60
C LEU A 77 -0.28 13.48 3.37
N ARG A 78 -1.14 13.20 4.35
CA ARG A 78 -2.18 12.16 4.27
C ARG A 78 -3.14 12.35 3.10
N ARG A 79 -3.43 13.60 2.70
CA ARG A 79 -4.24 13.90 1.51
C ARG A 79 -3.61 13.43 0.19
N LYS A 80 -2.30 13.21 0.18
CA LYS A 80 -1.52 12.74 -0.98
C LYS A 80 -1.18 11.25 -0.93
N LEU A 81 -1.75 10.52 0.04
CA LEU A 81 -1.57 9.09 0.23
C LEU A 81 -2.88 8.36 0.00
N GLY A 82 -2.81 7.15 -0.52
CA GLY A 82 -3.91 6.19 -0.52
C GLY A 82 -3.65 5.12 0.53
N ILE A 83 -4.59 4.87 1.42
CA ILE A 83 -4.48 3.84 2.45
C ILE A 83 -5.54 2.79 2.18
N ILE A 84 -5.13 1.53 2.15
CA ILE A 84 -5.98 0.36 1.92
C ILE A 84 -5.83 -0.56 3.13
N PHE A 85 -6.93 -0.84 3.81
CA PHE A 85 -6.99 -1.72 4.98
C PHE A 85 -7.46 -3.11 4.60
N GLN A 86 -7.20 -4.09 5.47
CA GLN A 86 -7.61 -5.48 5.29
C GLN A 86 -9.14 -5.65 5.32
N ASP A 87 -9.84 -4.89 6.15
CA ASP A 87 -11.28 -4.98 6.42
C ASP A 87 -12.11 -3.95 5.65
N PHE A 88 -11.67 -3.55 4.48
CA PHE A 88 -12.31 -2.63 3.52
C PHE A 88 -12.73 -1.27 4.10
N GLN A 89 -13.25 -1.21 5.33
CA GLN A 89 -13.74 -0.02 6.03
C GLN A 89 -14.70 0.83 5.17
N LEU A 90 -15.67 0.18 4.54
CA LEU A 90 -16.69 0.86 3.75
C LEU A 90 -17.80 1.42 4.65
N LEU A 91 -18.41 2.50 4.19
CA LEU A 91 -19.61 3.08 4.79
C LEU A 91 -20.81 2.29 4.27
N GLU A 92 -21.40 1.47 5.14
CA GLU A 92 -22.43 0.49 4.78
C GLU A 92 -23.74 1.10 4.28
N ASP A 93 -24.04 2.33 4.69
CA ASP A 93 -25.21 3.14 4.33
C ASP A 93 -25.01 3.99 3.07
N ARG A 94 -23.84 3.89 2.43
CA ARG A 94 -23.48 4.68 1.24
C ARG A 94 -23.21 3.80 0.03
N THR A 95 -23.62 4.26 -1.14
CA THR A 95 -23.31 3.60 -2.41
C THR A 95 -21.80 3.59 -2.70
N VAL A 96 -21.39 2.83 -3.72
CA VAL A 96 -20.00 2.80 -4.21
C VAL A 96 -19.50 4.21 -4.52
N GLU A 97 -20.26 4.96 -5.33
CA GLU A 97 -19.86 6.34 -5.69
C GLU A 97 -19.78 7.27 -4.48
N GLN A 98 -20.71 7.13 -3.52
CA GLN A 98 -20.68 7.91 -2.29
C GLN A 98 -19.50 7.53 -1.37
N ASN A 99 -19.16 6.24 -1.27
CA ASN A 99 -17.98 5.77 -0.55
C ASN A 99 -16.70 6.39 -1.13
N VAL A 100 -16.56 6.39 -2.44
CA VAL A 100 -15.39 6.97 -3.12
C VAL A 100 -15.40 8.49 -3.01
N GLY A 101 -16.56 9.14 -3.21
CA GLY A 101 -16.73 10.58 -3.12
C GLY A 101 -16.43 11.14 -1.72
N PHE A 102 -16.73 10.36 -0.67
CA PHE A 102 -16.48 10.74 0.72
C PHE A 102 -15.01 11.13 0.99
N ALA A 103 -14.05 10.42 0.38
CA ALA A 103 -12.65 10.78 0.52
C ALA A 103 -12.33 12.19 0.02
N LEU A 104 -13.04 12.65 -1.01
CA LEU A 104 -12.92 14.01 -1.55
C LEU A 104 -13.65 15.04 -0.69
N GLU A 105 -14.80 14.68 -0.13
CA GLU A 105 -15.55 15.53 0.82
C GLU A 105 -14.71 15.88 2.05
N VAL A 106 -14.09 14.87 2.66
CA VAL A 106 -13.25 15.02 3.86
C VAL A 106 -12.08 15.98 3.66
N ILE A 107 -11.52 16.02 2.45
CA ILE A 107 -10.39 16.92 2.15
C ILE A 107 -10.83 18.30 1.63
N GLY A 108 -12.15 18.55 1.54
CA GLY A 108 -12.72 19.83 1.18
C GLY A 108 -12.79 20.12 -0.32
N VAL A 109 -12.84 19.07 -1.16
CA VAL A 109 -13.07 19.24 -2.61
C VAL A 109 -14.48 19.77 -2.84
N SER A 110 -14.63 20.71 -3.76
CA SER A 110 -15.93 21.26 -4.15
C SER A 110 -16.90 20.16 -4.57
N ARG A 111 -18.10 20.17 -4.03
CA ARG A 111 -19.18 19.20 -4.32
C ARG A 111 -19.43 19.05 -5.83
N ALA A 112 -19.34 20.13 -6.58
CA ALA A 112 -19.51 20.12 -8.05
C ALA A 112 -18.43 19.32 -8.77
N SER A 113 -17.23 19.17 -8.21
CA SER A 113 -16.11 18.45 -8.81
C SER A 113 -16.06 16.96 -8.46
N ILE A 114 -16.76 16.54 -7.39
CA ILE A 114 -16.72 15.16 -6.89
C ILE A 114 -17.23 14.14 -7.91
N PRO A 115 -18.41 14.31 -8.55
CA PRO A 115 -18.94 13.31 -9.48
C PRO A 115 -17.99 13.02 -10.64
N GLY A 116 -17.35 14.06 -11.21
CA GLY A 116 -16.40 13.90 -12.30
C GLY A 116 -15.14 13.14 -11.91
N ARG A 117 -14.64 13.31 -10.66
CA ARG A 117 -13.49 12.53 -10.16
C ARG A 117 -13.87 11.08 -9.89
N VAL A 118 -15.03 10.84 -9.30
CA VAL A 118 -15.56 9.49 -9.05
C VAL A 118 -15.77 8.74 -10.37
N ALA A 119 -16.41 9.39 -11.37
CA ALA A 119 -16.63 8.81 -12.68
C ALA A 119 -15.34 8.42 -13.42
N ARG A 120 -14.19 9.08 -13.13
CA ARG A 120 -12.89 8.72 -13.70
C ARG A 120 -12.23 7.52 -13.00
N VAL A 121 -12.44 7.35 -11.70
CA VAL A 121 -11.76 6.29 -10.95
C VAL A 121 -12.51 4.96 -11.00
N LEU A 122 -13.84 4.94 -11.02
CA LEU A 122 -14.62 3.70 -11.00
C LEU A 122 -14.32 2.75 -12.17
N PRO A 123 -14.17 3.20 -13.42
CA PRO A 123 -13.76 2.33 -14.53
C PRO A 123 -12.36 1.72 -14.30
N ARG A 124 -11.41 2.48 -13.73
CA ARG A 124 -10.04 2.00 -13.45
C ARG A 124 -10.01 0.81 -12.50
N VAL A 125 -10.99 0.71 -11.60
CA VAL A 125 -11.12 -0.42 -10.67
C VAL A 125 -12.16 -1.44 -11.12
N GLY A 126 -12.78 -1.28 -12.30
CA GLY A 126 -13.77 -2.19 -12.87
C GLY A 126 -15.14 -2.13 -12.19
N LEU A 127 -15.54 -0.97 -11.62
CA LEU A 127 -16.80 -0.80 -10.89
C LEU A 127 -17.75 0.22 -11.52
N ALA A 128 -17.56 0.58 -12.79
CA ALA A 128 -18.40 1.59 -13.47
C ALA A 128 -19.90 1.24 -13.42
N SER A 129 -20.26 -0.05 -13.61
CA SER A 129 -21.64 -0.53 -13.59
C SER A 129 -22.23 -0.72 -12.18
N LYS A 130 -21.42 -0.56 -11.14
CA LYS A 130 -21.80 -0.78 -9.74
C LYS A 130 -21.85 0.52 -8.92
N ALA A 131 -21.80 1.69 -9.57
CA ALA A 131 -21.70 2.99 -8.91
C ALA A 131 -22.78 3.23 -7.84
N THR A 132 -24.01 2.77 -8.10
CA THR A 132 -25.16 2.94 -7.21
C THR A 132 -25.39 1.78 -6.23
N ALA A 133 -24.60 0.70 -6.32
CA ALA A 133 -24.72 -0.44 -5.42
C ALA A 133 -24.26 -0.10 -3.99
N LEU A 134 -24.86 -0.74 -3.00
CA LEU A 134 -24.43 -0.68 -1.60
C LEU A 134 -23.37 -1.75 -1.31
N PRO A 135 -22.51 -1.57 -0.29
CA PRO A 135 -21.48 -2.56 0.06
C PRO A 135 -22.01 -3.99 0.22
N ARG A 136 -23.17 -4.17 0.84
CA ARG A 136 -23.82 -5.49 1.04
C ARG A 136 -24.22 -6.21 -0.26
N GLU A 137 -24.28 -5.50 -1.39
CA GLU A 137 -24.62 -6.04 -2.71
C GLU A 137 -23.37 -6.42 -3.52
N LEU A 138 -22.18 -6.28 -2.91
CA LEU A 138 -20.88 -6.51 -3.53
C LEU A 138 -20.20 -7.75 -2.96
N SER A 139 -19.52 -8.50 -3.82
CA SER A 139 -18.56 -9.52 -3.38
C SER A 139 -17.37 -8.88 -2.62
N GLY A 140 -16.66 -9.67 -1.80
CA GLY A 140 -15.47 -9.17 -1.09
C GLY A 140 -14.42 -8.55 -2.00
N GLY A 141 -14.20 -9.14 -3.20
CA GLY A 141 -13.29 -8.57 -4.19
C GLY A 141 -13.78 -7.23 -4.75
N GLU A 142 -15.09 -7.04 -4.95
CA GLU A 142 -15.66 -5.76 -5.37
C GLU A 142 -15.59 -4.72 -4.24
N GLN A 143 -15.85 -5.11 -2.99
CA GLN A 143 -15.68 -4.23 -1.82
C GLN A 143 -14.23 -3.73 -1.70
N GLN A 144 -13.25 -4.61 -1.91
CA GLN A 144 -11.83 -4.22 -1.94
C GLN A 144 -11.51 -3.26 -3.09
N ARG A 145 -12.13 -3.45 -4.26
CA ARG A 145 -12.01 -2.50 -5.37
C ARG A 145 -12.60 -1.12 -5.04
N VAL A 146 -13.67 -1.05 -4.24
CA VAL A 146 -14.20 0.23 -3.72
C VAL A 146 -13.20 0.88 -2.78
N ALA A 147 -12.57 0.12 -1.86
CA ALA A 147 -11.54 0.64 -0.96
C ALA A 147 -10.32 1.17 -1.76
N ILE A 148 -9.91 0.47 -2.82
CA ILE A 148 -8.86 0.92 -3.73
C ILE A 148 -9.27 2.18 -4.49
N ALA A 149 -10.49 2.26 -5.01
CA ALA A 149 -11.00 3.45 -5.69
C ALA A 149 -11.01 4.67 -4.75
N ARG A 150 -11.42 4.49 -3.50
CA ARG A 150 -11.37 5.51 -2.46
C ARG A 150 -9.94 5.98 -2.19
N ALA A 151 -8.96 5.07 -2.18
CA ALA A 151 -7.56 5.41 -2.03
C ALA A 151 -6.98 6.17 -3.24
N LEU A 152 -7.48 5.88 -4.46
CA LEU A 152 -6.99 6.45 -5.73
C LEU A 152 -7.60 7.79 -6.11
N VAL A 153 -8.81 8.10 -5.63
CA VAL A 153 -9.61 9.22 -6.16
C VAL A 153 -8.95 10.59 -6.00
N ASN A 154 -7.95 10.66 -5.10
CA ASN A 154 -7.18 11.88 -4.84
C ASN A 154 -5.78 11.87 -5.50
N ASP A 155 -5.55 11.01 -6.50
CA ASP A 155 -4.30 10.89 -7.25
C ASP A 155 -3.04 10.79 -6.33
N PRO A 156 -2.96 9.75 -5.47
CA PRO A 156 -1.89 9.63 -4.49
C PRO A 156 -0.54 9.33 -5.15
N PHE A 157 0.56 9.83 -4.58
CA PHE A 157 1.90 9.43 -5.00
C PHE A 157 2.37 8.10 -4.37
N LEU A 158 1.69 7.66 -3.30
CA LEU A 158 1.98 6.41 -2.58
C LEU A 158 0.68 5.76 -2.14
N ILE A 159 0.57 4.46 -2.39
CA ILE A 159 -0.41 3.57 -1.76
C ILE A 159 0.28 2.77 -0.66
N VAL A 160 -0.35 2.77 0.52
CA VAL A 160 0.00 1.94 1.67
C VAL A 160 -1.11 0.92 1.85
N ALA A 161 -0.80 -0.37 1.68
CA ALA A 161 -1.78 -1.45 1.76
C ALA A 161 -1.39 -2.44 2.87
N ASP A 162 -2.24 -2.58 3.88
CA ASP A 162 -2.07 -3.55 4.96
C ASP A 162 -2.96 -4.76 4.69
N GLU A 163 -2.35 -5.89 4.28
CA GLU A 163 -3.01 -7.17 3.96
C GLU A 163 -4.23 -7.03 3.02
N PRO A 164 -4.13 -6.33 1.87
CA PRO A 164 -5.30 -5.97 1.05
C PRO A 164 -6.00 -7.16 0.40
N THR A 165 -5.47 -8.36 0.54
CA THR A 165 -6.00 -9.60 -0.02
C THR A 165 -6.29 -10.68 1.03
N GLY A 166 -6.12 -10.35 2.32
CA GLY A 166 -6.20 -11.32 3.42
C GLY A 166 -7.56 -11.99 3.59
N ASN A 167 -8.65 -11.31 3.20
CA ASN A 167 -10.02 -11.79 3.31
C ASN A 167 -10.63 -12.23 1.96
N LEU A 168 -9.80 -12.46 0.94
CA LEU A 168 -10.25 -12.73 -0.43
C LEU A 168 -9.89 -14.16 -0.86
N ASP A 169 -10.71 -14.72 -1.75
CA ASP A 169 -10.37 -15.95 -2.45
C ASP A 169 -9.18 -15.74 -3.40
N GLU A 170 -8.65 -16.83 -3.93
CA GLU A 170 -7.47 -16.79 -4.80
C GLU A 170 -7.71 -16.00 -6.09
N ARG A 171 -8.91 -16.09 -6.68
CA ARG A 171 -9.26 -15.38 -7.92
C ARG A 171 -9.33 -13.87 -7.67
N ALA A 172 -10.02 -13.45 -6.62
CA ALA A 172 -10.10 -12.05 -6.21
C ALA A 172 -8.72 -11.51 -5.83
N THR A 173 -7.90 -12.28 -5.09
CA THR A 173 -6.51 -11.95 -4.74
C THR A 173 -5.68 -11.62 -5.98
N ARG A 174 -5.71 -12.48 -7.01
CA ARG A 174 -5.03 -12.22 -8.29
C ARG A 174 -5.52 -10.95 -8.97
N GLY A 175 -6.84 -10.73 -8.98
CA GLY A 175 -7.45 -9.54 -9.57
C GLY A 175 -7.09 -8.24 -8.85
N ILE A 176 -7.01 -8.24 -7.51
CA ILE A 176 -6.58 -7.08 -6.72
C ILE A 176 -5.08 -6.82 -6.90
N PHE A 177 -4.25 -7.87 -6.92
CA PHE A 177 -2.83 -7.70 -7.16
C PHE A 177 -2.54 -7.13 -8.54
N GLN A 178 -3.20 -7.64 -9.58
CA GLN A 178 -3.06 -7.10 -10.93
C GLN A 178 -3.45 -5.62 -10.99
N LEU A 179 -4.54 -5.22 -10.34
CA LEU A 179 -4.95 -3.83 -10.24
C LEU A 179 -3.86 -2.95 -9.56
N LEU A 180 -3.27 -3.41 -8.45
CA LEU A 180 -2.19 -2.68 -7.77
C LEU A 180 -0.93 -2.57 -8.67
N ARG A 181 -0.62 -3.58 -9.47
CA ARG A 181 0.46 -3.52 -10.46
C ARG A 181 0.20 -2.46 -11.53
N GLU A 182 -1.01 -2.40 -12.07
CA GLU A 182 -1.42 -1.39 -13.08
C GLU A 182 -1.33 0.02 -12.50
N ILE A 183 -1.76 0.21 -11.24
CA ILE A 183 -1.62 1.48 -10.52
C ILE A 183 -0.15 1.84 -10.36
N ASN A 184 0.70 0.90 -9.98
CA ASN A 184 2.14 1.15 -9.88
C ASN A 184 2.77 1.47 -11.24
N ALA A 185 2.42 0.75 -12.29
CA ALA A 185 2.88 1.02 -13.65
C ALA A 185 2.48 2.42 -14.14
N SER A 186 1.34 2.96 -13.65
CA SER A 186 0.93 4.35 -13.93
C SER A 186 1.72 5.41 -13.15
N GLY A 187 2.65 5.00 -12.28
CA GLY A 187 3.60 5.90 -11.60
C GLY A 187 3.36 6.11 -10.10
N THR A 188 2.35 5.48 -9.50
CA THR A 188 2.12 5.51 -8.05
C THR A 188 3.02 4.49 -7.37
N ALA A 189 3.75 4.88 -6.31
CA ALA A 189 4.48 3.92 -5.49
C ALA A 189 3.51 3.06 -4.67
N VAL A 190 3.87 1.80 -4.40
CA VAL A 190 3.04 0.88 -3.60
C VAL A 190 3.90 0.23 -2.52
N VAL A 191 3.45 0.27 -1.28
CA VAL A 191 3.99 -0.50 -0.17
C VAL A 191 2.89 -1.40 0.35
N MET A 192 3.06 -2.71 0.18
CA MET A 192 2.04 -3.71 0.51
C MET A 192 2.56 -4.69 1.56
N ALA A 193 1.98 -4.70 2.75
CA ALA A 193 2.21 -5.79 3.68
C ALA A 193 1.37 -7.01 3.27
N THR A 194 1.99 -8.18 3.31
CA THR A 194 1.31 -9.45 3.03
C THR A 194 2.03 -10.63 3.66
N HIS A 195 1.26 -11.64 4.02
CA HIS A 195 1.77 -12.96 4.42
C HIS A 195 1.72 -13.98 3.26
N ASN A 196 1.20 -13.60 2.08
CA ASN A 196 1.13 -14.46 0.90
C ASN A 196 2.49 -14.52 0.19
N LEU A 197 3.33 -15.49 0.58
CA LEU A 197 4.68 -15.67 0.05
C LEU A 197 4.69 -16.10 -1.42
N ASP A 198 3.66 -16.81 -1.89
CA ASP A 198 3.58 -17.22 -3.29
C ASP A 198 3.37 -16.02 -4.21
N LEU A 199 2.53 -15.07 -3.76
CA LEU A 199 2.33 -13.81 -4.46
C LEU A 199 3.66 -13.03 -4.57
N THR A 200 4.42 -12.92 -3.48
CA THR A 200 5.68 -12.16 -3.46
C THR A 200 6.74 -12.79 -4.34
N ARG A 201 6.93 -14.12 -4.27
CA ARG A 201 7.94 -14.86 -5.04
C ARG A 201 7.73 -14.75 -6.55
N ARG A 202 6.47 -14.79 -6.99
CA ARG A 202 6.11 -14.75 -8.44
C ARG A 202 6.03 -13.34 -9.01
N SER A 203 6.05 -12.33 -8.16
CA SER A 203 5.79 -10.94 -8.57
C SER A 203 6.94 -10.27 -9.30
N GLY A 204 8.19 -10.64 -8.99
CA GLY A 204 9.40 -9.96 -9.44
C GLY A 204 9.65 -8.59 -8.79
N PHE A 205 8.82 -8.17 -7.81
CA PHE A 205 9.02 -6.93 -7.07
C PHE A 205 9.92 -7.12 -5.86
N ARG A 206 10.45 -6.01 -5.35
CA ARG A 206 11.25 -5.97 -4.14
C ARG A 206 10.46 -6.50 -2.94
N VAL A 207 11.10 -7.36 -2.17
CA VAL A 207 10.58 -7.91 -0.92
C VAL A 207 11.50 -7.50 0.22
N VAL A 208 10.93 -6.87 1.25
CA VAL A 208 11.59 -6.53 2.50
C VAL A 208 10.96 -7.40 3.59
N GLU A 209 11.74 -8.29 4.16
CA GLU A 209 11.31 -9.18 5.23
C GLU A 209 11.69 -8.61 6.59
N LEU A 210 10.70 -8.56 7.47
CA LEU A 210 10.85 -8.10 8.86
C LEU A 210 10.79 -9.26 9.82
N ASP A 211 11.69 -9.26 10.79
CA ASP A 211 11.64 -10.13 11.96
C ASP A 211 12.03 -9.33 13.20
N HIS A 212 11.23 -9.45 14.27
CA HIS A 212 11.43 -8.76 15.56
C HIS A 212 11.81 -7.27 15.39
N GLY A 213 11.14 -6.56 14.47
CA GLY A 213 11.34 -5.13 14.21
C GLY A 213 12.62 -4.78 13.44
N ARG A 214 13.31 -5.77 12.88
CA ARG A 214 14.51 -5.58 12.05
C ARG A 214 14.28 -6.09 10.63
N ILE A 215 14.98 -5.53 9.65
CA ILE A 215 15.04 -6.09 8.31
C ILE A 215 16.01 -7.27 8.33
N VAL A 216 15.54 -8.46 7.99
CA VAL A 216 16.34 -9.68 7.89
C VAL A 216 16.66 -10.03 6.44
N SER A 217 15.85 -9.57 5.49
CA SER A 217 16.07 -9.75 4.06
C SER A 217 15.54 -8.55 3.28
N ASP A 218 16.27 -8.16 2.22
CA ASP A 218 15.88 -7.11 1.30
C ASP A 218 16.42 -7.45 -0.09
N THR A 219 15.55 -7.80 -1.02
CA THR A 219 15.95 -8.30 -2.35
C THR A 219 16.67 -7.27 -3.23
N THR A 220 16.59 -5.96 -2.92
CA THR A 220 17.41 -4.96 -3.62
C THR A 220 18.82 -4.86 -3.08
N ALA A 221 19.05 -5.22 -1.81
CA ALA A 221 20.39 -5.19 -1.22
C ALA A 221 21.32 -6.24 -1.84
N THR A 222 20.79 -7.33 -2.41
CA THR A 222 21.54 -8.37 -3.11
C THR A 222 21.90 -8.00 -4.56
N GLY A 223 21.26 -6.99 -5.15
CA GLY A 223 21.51 -6.57 -6.55
C GLY A 223 22.61 -5.53 -6.76
N ALA A 224 23.17 -4.93 -5.69
CA ALA A 224 24.17 -3.87 -5.77
C ALA A 224 25.62 -4.31 -5.45
N GLY A 225 25.88 -5.61 -5.27
CA GLY A 225 27.20 -6.05 -4.90
C GLY A 225 27.42 -7.56 -4.91
N SER A 226 27.45 -8.17 -6.06
CA SER A 226 28.35 -9.29 -6.36
C SER A 226 28.18 -9.73 -7.83
N ILE A 227 29.03 -9.24 -8.70
CA ILE A 227 29.41 -9.99 -9.92
C ILE A 227 30.30 -11.13 -9.41
N GLY A 228 29.67 -12.22 -8.97
CA GLY A 228 30.29 -13.51 -8.70
C GLY A 228 30.04 -14.37 -9.93
N ALA A 229 31.12 -14.78 -10.61
CA ALA A 229 31.12 -15.64 -11.76
C ALA A 229 30.33 -16.95 -11.52
N GLY A 230 29.33 -17.21 -12.36
CA GLY A 230 28.55 -18.44 -12.36
C GLY A 230 27.28 -18.23 -13.16
N GLY A 231 27.40 -18.29 -14.50
CA GLY A 231 26.25 -18.11 -15.39
C GLY A 231 25.22 -19.23 -15.26
N GLU A 232 23.99 -18.84 -14.92
CA GLU A 232 22.78 -19.52 -15.36
C GLU A 232 21.71 -18.46 -15.54
N ARG A 233 21.34 -18.23 -16.80
CA ARG A 233 20.17 -17.40 -17.14
C ARG A 233 18.93 -18.15 -16.68
N LEU A 234 18.13 -17.55 -15.81
CA LEU A 234 16.77 -17.99 -15.59
C LEU A 234 15.97 -17.81 -16.88
N PRO A 235 15.10 -18.77 -17.24
CA PRO A 235 14.32 -18.71 -18.46
C PRO A 235 13.34 -17.53 -18.45
N ASP A 236 13.18 -16.94 -19.65
CA ASP A 236 12.27 -15.85 -19.95
C ASP A 236 10.84 -16.10 -19.42
N ALA A 237 10.23 -15.03 -18.99
CA ALA A 237 8.88 -14.96 -18.44
C ALA A 237 7.89 -15.83 -19.25
N VAL A 238 7.40 -16.89 -18.63
CA VAL A 238 6.31 -17.70 -19.17
C VAL A 238 5.05 -16.83 -19.17
N GLY A 239 4.61 -16.49 -20.39
CA GLY A 239 3.40 -15.75 -20.64
C GLY A 239 2.19 -16.42 -20.00
N TRP A 240 1.40 -15.66 -19.30
CA TRP A 240 0.09 -16.06 -18.84
C TRP A 240 -0.84 -16.18 -20.04
N GLY A 241 -0.96 -17.39 -20.59
CA GLY A 241 -1.89 -17.70 -21.66
C GLY A 241 -3.33 -17.41 -21.23
N VAL A 242 -3.95 -16.50 -21.96
CA VAL A 242 -5.40 -16.31 -21.97
C VAL A 242 -5.95 -17.47 -22.77
N THR A 243 -6.59 -18.42 -22.12
CA THR A 243 -7.46 -19.41 -22.79
C THR A 243 -8.90 -18.89 -22.74
N GLN A 244 -9.51 -18.92 -23.89
CA GLN A 244 -10.87 -18.49 -24.25
C GLN A 244 -11.95 -19.12 -23.38
#